data_63704c02482440fce214e485ad2717f9
#
_entry.id   63704c02482440fce214e485ad2717f9
#
_cell.length_a   1.000
_cell.length_b   1.000
_cell.length_c   1.000
_cell.angle_alpha   90.00
_cell.angle_beta   90.00
_cell.angle_gamma   90.00
#
_symmetry.space_group_name_H-M   'P 1'
#
loop_
_entity.id
_entity.type
_entity.pdbx_description
1 polymer ?
#
loop_
_entity_poly.entity_id
_entity_poly.type
_entity_poly.pdbx_seq_one_letter_code
_entity_poly.pdbx_strand_id
1 'polypeptide(L)'
;MLLLPHQYPFITMRTLVIGDIHGAPRALIQVLQRADIQHDDFLIFLGDYADGWSETPELLDFLIGYRQKHRCLFLRGNHDALCYDFLLGKPMDTLWRLHGGKATEKAYLNVTHERRNAHLNFLAELENHYLDSKNRLFLHAGFTNLRGIAHEHFEQMFYWDRTLWEVAQSCNLSPTDPHFPNRLKLYTEIYIGHTPTTRLGSDKPLSFNGVTNVDTGAAFKGRITIMDIDTRDYWQSDPVYTLYPDEQGRNI
;
A
#
# COMPACT_ATOMS: atom_id res chain seq x y z
N MET A 1 -42.35 27.23 20.54
CA MET A 1 -41.75 26.47 19.44
C MET A 1 -40.25 26.45 19.72
N LEU A 2 -39.77 25.42 20.42
CA LEU A 2 -38.37 25.27 20.79
C LEU A 2 -37.63 24.71 19.56
N LEU A 3 -36.70 25.50 19.03
CA LEU A 3 -35.77 25.04 17.99
C LEU A 3 -34.83 24.04 18.60
N LEU A 4 -34.90 22.79 18.15
CA LEU A 4 -33.90 21.77 18.48
C LEU A 4 -32.53 22.21 17.92
N PRO A 5 -31.44 22.07 18.69
CA PRO A 5 -30.11 22.37 18.18
C PRO A 5 -29.79 21.45 17.01
N HIS A 6 -29.38 22.03 15.89
CA HIS A 6 -28.80 21.29 14.79
C HIS A 6 -27.57 20.55 15.32
N GLN A 7 -27.69 19.25 15.49
CA GLN A 7 -26.53 18.39 15.67
C GLN A 7 -25.79 18.36 14.33
N TYR A 8 -24.72 19.14 14.22
CA TYR A 8 -23.72 18.92 13.18
C TYR A 8 -23.15 17.52 13.43
N PRO A 9 -23.13 16.63 12.45
CA PRO A 9 -22.46 15.35 12.62
C PRO A 9 -21.00 15.66 13.01
N PHE A 10 -20.53 15.10 14.11
CA PHE A 10 -19.10 15.09 14.41
C PHE A 10 -18.43 14.37 13.24
N ILE A 11 -17.75 15.12 12.38
CA ILE A 11 -16.89 14.57 11.35
C ILE A 11 -15.73 13.93 12.12
N THR A 12 -15.82 12.64 12.38
CA THR A 12 -14.70 11.87 12.93
C THR A 12 -13.65 11.76 11.84
N MET A 13 -12.46 12.24 12.11
CA MET A 13 -11.30 12.10 11.26
C MET A 13 -11.07 10.60 10.97
N ARG A 14 -11.30 10.20 9.71
CA ARG A 14 -11.08 8.81 9.27
C ARG A 14 -9.59 8.56 9.13
N THR A 15 -9.17 7.34 9.40
CA THR A 15 -7.85 6.84 9.00
C THR A 15 -8.07 5.78 7.91
N LEU A 16 -7.56 6.05 6.74
CA LEU A 16 -7.77 5.27 5.53
C LEU A 16 -6.45 4.64 5.09
N VAL A 17 -6.45 3.33 4.86
CA VAL A 17 -5.31 2.61 4.28
C VAL A 17 -5.53 2.37 2.80
N ILE A 18 -4.48 2.54 2.01
CA ILE A 18 -4.48 2.35 0.56
C ILE A 18 -3.51 1.24 0.21
N GLY A 19 -3.99 0.20 -0.49
CA GLY A 19 -3.16 -0.90 -0.97
C GLY A 19 -2.29 -0.54 -2.16
N ASP A 20 -1.64 -1.55 -2.72
CA ASP A 20 -0.70 -1.47 -3.84
C ASP A 20 -1.31 -0.78 -5.07
N ILE A 21 -0.50 0.00 -5.82
CA ILE A 21 -0.97 0.86 -6.92
C ILE A 21 -0.32 0.51 -8.26
N HIS A 22 0.98 0.24 -8.25
CA HIS A 22 1.75 -0.26 -9.38
C HIS A 22 1.65 0.57 -10.68
N GLY A 23 1.91 1.88 -10.59
CA GLY A 23 1.94 2.75 -11.78
C GLY A 23 0.57 3.02 -12.40
N ALA A 24 -0.52 2.90 -11.62
CA ALA A 24 -1.89 3.04 -12.09
C ALA A 24 -2.62 4.29 -11.51
N PRO A 25 -2.21 5.53 -11.81
CA PRO A 25 -2.87 6.74 -11.31
C PRO A 25 -4.35 6.84 -11.68
N ARG A 26 -4.78 6.34 -12.84
CA ARG A 26 -6.20 6.40 -13.23
C ARG A 26 -7.08 5.64 -12.24
N ALA A 27 -6.64 4.46 -11.83
CA ALA A 27 -7.36 3.64 -10.85
C ALA A 27 -7.31 4.27 -9.45
N LEU A 28 -6.16 4.86 -9.05
CA LEU A 28 -6.03 5.57 -7.79
C LEU A 28 -6.98 6.77 -7.72
N ILE A 29 -6.99 7.62 -8.74
CA ILE A 29 -7.88 8.79 -8.80
C ILE A 29 -9.36 8.36 -8.70
N GLN A 30 -9.73 7.28 -9.40
CA GLN A 30 -11.08 6.76 -9.36
C GLN A 30 -11.49 6.29 -7.94
N VAL A 31 -10.63 5.54 -7.25
CA VAL A 31 -10.97 5.04 -5.91
C VAL A 31 -10.94 6.14 -4.86
N LEU A 32 -10.07 7.15 -4.97
CA LEU A 32 -10.09 8.33 -4.11
C LEU A 32 -11.40 9.11 -4.24
N GLN A 33 -11.94 9.24 -5.47
CA GLN A 33 -13.25 9.85 -5.71
C GLN A 33 -14.38 9.01 -5.10
N ARG A 34 -14.35 7.69 -5.23
CA ARG A 34 -15.35 6.77 -4.66
C ARG A 34 -15.36 6.78 -3.13
N ALA A 35 -14.20 6.92 -2.51
CA ALA A 35 -14.05 7.01 -1.07
C ALA A 35 -14.44 8.39 -0.50
N ASP A 36 -14.73 9.36 -1.38
CA ASP A 36 -15.10 10.73 -1.01
C ASP A 36 -14.18 11.31 0.07
N ILE A 37 -12.87 11.41 -0.28
CA ILE A 37 -11.82 11.81 0.65
C ILE A 37 -12.08 13.22 1.16
N GLN A 38 -12.14 13.38 2.49
CA GLN A 38 -12.34 14.64 3.17
C GLN A 38 -10.99 15.28 3.53
N HIS A 39 -10.99 16.60 3.76
CA HIS A 39 -9.78 17.36 4.10
C HIS A 39 -9.06 16.82 5.36
N ASP A 40 -9.84 16.37 6.34
CA ASP A 40 -9.32 15.93 7.64
C ASP A 40 -8.97 14.42 7.69
N ASP A 41 -9.20 13.68 6.59
CA ASP A 41 -8.85 12.27 6.53
C ASP A 41 -7.32 12.08 6.60
N PHE A 42 -6.88 11.05 7.31
CA PHE A 42 -5.50 10.61 7.32
C PHE A 42 -5.33 9.40 6.40
N LEU A 43 -4.53 9.55 5.34
CA LEU A 43 -4.31 8.52 4.34
C LEU A 43 -2.95 7.87 4.55
N ILE A 44 -2.94 6.55 4.71
CA ILE A 44 -1.74 5.73 4.84
C ILE A 44 -1.62 4.85 3.59
N PHE A 45 -0.67 5.18 2.73
CA PHE A 45 -0.36 4.40 1.54
C PHE A 45 0.62 3.29 1.91
N LEU A 46 0.28 2.04 1.63
CA LEU A 46 1.05 0.87 2.09
C LEU A 46 2.24 0.50 1.19
N GLY A 47 2.53 1.29 0.14
CA GLY A 47 3.68 1.06 -0.74
C GLY A 47 3.31 0.47 -2.10
N ASP A 48 4.35 0.12 -2.86
CA ASP A 48 4.28 -0.38 -4.24
C ASP A 48 3.57 0.59 -5.19
N TYR A 49 4.14 1.80 -5.29
CA TYR A 49 3.70 2.80 -6.25
C TYR A 49 4.20 2.50 -7.66
N ALA A 50 5.43 1.99 -7.76
CA ALA A 50 6.12 1.74 -9.02
C ALA A 50 5.85 0.34 -9.59
N ASP A 51 6.24 0.18 -10.86
CA ASP A 51 6.22 -1.05 -11.64
C ASP A 51 4.81 -1.59 -11.98
N GLY A 52 4.72 -2.33 -13.06
CA GLY A 52 3.46 -2.95 -13.50
C GLY A 52 2.81 -2.19 -14.66
N TRP A 53 2.10 -1.10 -14.40
CA TRP A 53 1.48 -0.27 -15.43
C TRP A 53 2.41 0.87 -15.89
N SER A 54 2.08 1.51 -17.00
CA SER A 54 3.00 2.41 -17.70
C SER A 54 3.16 3.80 -17.09
N GLU A 55 2.32 4.21 -16.13
CA GLU A 55 2.22 5.59 -15.68
C GLU A 55 2.88 5.82 -14.30
N THR A 56 4.00 5.09 -13.99
CA THR A 56 4.76 5.32 -12.75
C THR A 56 5.19 6.77 -12.55
N PRO A 57 5.76 7.49 -13.56
CA PRO A 57 6.13 8.90 -13.37
C PRO A 57 4.92 9.79 -13.06
N GLU A 58 3.81 9.59 -13.75
CA GLU A 58 2.56 10.35 -13.57
C GLU A 58 1.95 10.09 -12.18
N LEU A 59 2.05 8.86 -11.70
CA LEU A 59 1.62 8.50 -10.35
C LEU A 59 2.47 9.21 -9.29
N LEU A 60 3.80 9.19 -9.43
CA LEU A 60 4.68 9.85 -8.46
C LEU A 60 4.45 11.37 -8.44
N ASP A 61 4.27 12.02 -9.60
CA ASP A 61 3.89 13.45 -9.66
C ASP A 61 2.56 13.69 -8.94
N PHE A 62 1.57 12.83 -9.19
CA PHE A 62 0.27 12.93 -8.53
C PHE A 62 0.42 12.86 -7.00
N LEU A 63 1.16 11.87 -6.48
CA LEU A 63 1.36 11.68 -5.04
C LEU A 63 2.13 12.83 -4.39
N ILE A 64 3.17 13.36 -5.07
CA ILE A 64 3.93 14.54 -4.65
C ILE A 64 3.01 15.76 -4.54
N GLY A 65 2.14 15.97 -5.51
CA GLY A 65 1.16 17.07 -5.48
C GLY A 65 0.03 16.84 -4.45
N TYR A 66 -0.40 15.60 -4.29
CA TYR A 66 -1.51 15.22 -3.42
C TYR A 66 -1.18 15.44 -1.94
N ARG A 67 0.04 15.11 -1.51
CA ARG A 67 0.52 15.32 -0.13
C ARG A 67 0.56 16.79 0.31
N GLN A 68 0.53 17.74 -0.64
CA GLN A 68 0.48 19.17 -0.30
C GLN A 68 -0.92 19.62 0.15
N LYS A 69 -1.95 18.83 -0.15
CA LYS A 69 -3.36 19.18 0.09
C LYS A 69 -4.04 18.25 1.09
N HIS A 70 -3.48 17.08 1.32
CA HIS A 70 -4.05 16.03 2.18
C HIS A 70 -3.01 15.52 3.17
N ARG A 71 -3.47 15.10 4.33
CA ARG A 71 -2.61 14.47 5.33
C ARG A 71 -2.30 13.04 4.91
N CYS A 72 -1.11 12.83 4.37
CA CYS A 72 -0.65 11.55 3.84
C CYS A 72 0.59 11.03 4.56
N LEU A 73 0.67 9.72 4.72
CA LEU A 73 1.86 8.96 5.06
C LEU A 73 2.11 7.95 3.94
N PHE A 74 3.36 7.87 3.48
CA PHE A 74 3.76 6.96 2.40
C PHE A 74 4.75 5.94 2.91
N LEU A 75 4.36 4.67 2.86
CA LEU A 75 5.24 3.56 3.22
C LEU A 75 5.97 3.05 1.97
N ARG A 76 7.09 2.41 2.20
CA ARG A 76 7.94 1.83 1.17
C ARG A 76 7.49 0.43 0.82
N GLY A 77 7.19 0.19 -0.45
CA GLY A 77 7.07 -1.15 -1.01
C GLY A 77 8.40 -1.64 -1.62
N ASN A 78 8.46 -2.92 -1.91
CA ASN A 78 9.66 -3.49 -2.53
C ASN A 78 9.88 -2.99 -3.96
N HIS A 79 8.80 -2.72 -4.71
CA HIS A 79 8.89 -2.13 -6.04
C HIS A 79 9.36 -0.67 -6.01
N ASP A 80 9.06 0.05 -4.94
CA ASP A 80 9.54 1.41 -4.74
C ASP A 80 11.05 1.44 -4.45
N ALA A 81 11.55 0.49 -3.64
CA ALA A 81 12.99 0.33 -3.40
C ALA A 81 13.74 -0.02 -4.69
N LEU A 82 13.18 -0.91 -5.52
CA LEU A 82 13.74 -1.26 -6.83
C LEU A 82 13.70 -0.07 -7.82
N CYS A 83 12.60 0.67 -7.87
CA CYS A 83 12.48 1.88 -8.68
C CYS A 83 13.49 2.95 -8.24
N TYR A 84 13.67 3.14 -6.94
CA TYR A 84 14.68 4.05 -6.39
C TYR A 84 16.09 3.67 -6.87
N ASP A 85 16.47 2.39 -6.78
CA ASP A 85 17.74 1.89 -7.25
C ASP A 85 17.93 2.09 -8.76
N PHE A 86 16.88 1.83 -9.55
CA PHE A 86 16.88 2.12 -11.00
C PHE A 86 17.09 3.62 -11.27
N LEU A 87 16.40 4.50 -10.57
CA LEU A 87 16.54 5.95 -10.77
C LEU A 87 17.92 6.46 -10.34
N LEU A 88 18.60 5.82 -9.39
CA LEU A 88 19.99 6.07 -9.04
C LEU A 88 20.99 5.57 -10.12
N GLY A 89 20.52 4.84 -11.12
CA GLY A 89 21.38 4.27 -12.16
C GLY A 89 22.11 2.98 -11.76
N LYS A 90 21.65 2.30 -10.71
CA LYS A 90 22.20 1.00 -10.33
C LYS A 90 21.85 -0.08 -11.38
N PRO A 91 22.70 -1.10 -11.55
CA PRO A 91 22.38 -2.24 -12.42
C PRO A 91 21.11 -2.94 -11.93
N MET A 92 20.15 -3.15 -12.83
CA MET A 92 18.89 -3.80 -12.52
C MET A 92 18.88 -5.25 -12.99
N ASP A 93 18.36 -6.12 -12.12
CA ASP A 93 18.16 -7.54 -12.37
C ASP A 93 17.11 -7.78 -13.47
N THR A 94 17.30 -8.85 -14.25
CA THR A 94 16.33 -9.33 -15.22
C THR A 94 14.98 -9.66 -14.57
N LEU A 95 14.98 -10.20 -13.35
CA LEU A 95 13.75 -10.50 -12.60
C LEU A 95 12.93 -9.24 -12.31
N TRP A 96 13.56 -8.11 -11.98
CA TRP A 96 12.83 -6.86 -11.82
C TRP A 96 12.06 -6.48 -13.09
N ARG A 97 12.72 -6.56 -14.26
CA ARG A 97 12.06 -6.28 -15.54
C ARG A 97 10.87 -7.20 -15.81
N LEU A 98 11.01 -8.48 -15.51
CA LEU A 98 9.94 -9.48 -15.65
C LEU A 98 8.78 -9.22 -14.67
N HIS A 99 9.07 -8.68 -13.50
CA HIS A 99 8.07 -8.38 -12.48
C HIS A 99 7.49 -6.95 -12.55
N GLY A 100 7.48 -6.34 -13.74
CA GLY A 100 6.84 -5.06 -13.99
C GLY A 100 7.78 -3.87 -14.17
N GLY A 101 9.06 -4.00 -13.82
CA GLY A 101 10.07 -2.93 -13.95
C GLY A 101 10.30 -2.48 -15.39
N LYS A 102 10.05 -3.34 -16.39
CA LYS A 102 10.13 -2.96 -17.80
C LYS A 102 9.17 -1.83 -18.17
N ALA A 103 7.99 -1.76 -17.54
CA ALA A 103 7.05 -0.67 -17.75
C ALA A 103 7.62 0.64 -17.20
N THR A 104 8.17 0.61 -15.98
CA THR A 104 8.87 1.75 -15.38
C THR A 104 10.06 2.20 -16.20
N GLU A 105 10.94 1.29 -16.61
CA GLU A 105 12.10 1.59 -17.44
C GLU A 105 11.69 2.34 -18.74
N LYS A 106 10.63 1.86 -19.41
CA LYS A 106 10.08 2.50 -20.61
C LYS A 106 9.47 3.87 -20.31
N ALA A 107 8.72 4.00 -19.21
CA ALA A 107 8.08 5.24 -18.83
C ALA A 107 9.08 6.37 -18.54
N TYR A 108 10.26 6.03 -18.02
CA TYR A 108 11.30 6.99 -17.69
C TYR A 108 12.19 7.42 -18.86
N LEU A 109 12.02 6.88 -20.09
CA LEU A 109 12.87 7.22 -21.24
C LEU A 109 12.88 8.72 -21.57
N ASN A 110 11.75 9.39 -21.42
CA ASN A 110 11.58 10.80 -21.77
C ASN A 110 11.32 11.72 -20.55
N VAL A 111 11.53 11.21 -19.34
CA VAL A 111 11.36 12.00 -18.11
C VAL A 111 12.56 12.92 -17.93
N THR A 112 12.31 14.21 -17.70
CA THR A 112 13.37 15.21 -17.49
C THR A 112 14.17 14.92 -16.21
N HIS A 113 15.40 15.43 -16.15
CA HIS A 113 16.26 15.28 -14.97
C HIS A 113 15.64 15.87 -13.71
N GLU A 114 14.99 17.02 -13.84
CA GLU A 114 14.31 17.70 -12.72
C GLU A 114 13.19 16.83 -12.14
N ARG A 115 12.30 16.32 -13.01
CA ARG A 115 11.20 15.43 -12.64
C ARG A 115 11.72 14.13 -12.01
N ARG A 116 12.78 13.54 -12.58
CA ARG A 116 13.45 12.35 -12.04
C ARG A 116 14.01 12.59 -10.63
N ASN A 117 14.63 13.75 -10.39
CA ASN A 117 15.15 14.13 -9.09
C ASN A 117 14.01 14.33 -8.05
N ALA A 118 12.88 14.90 -8.45
CA ALA A 118 11.71 15.02 -7.57
C ALA A 118 11.19 13.63 -7.14
N HIS A 119 11.14 12.67 -8.08
CA HIS A 119 10.75 11.30 -7.80
C HIS A 119 11.76 10.59 -6.88
N LEU A 120 13.06 10.77 -7.11
CA LEU A 120 14.12 10.25 -6.24
C LEU A 120 13.97 10.75 -4.81
N ASN A 121 13.74 12.05 -4.64
CA ASN A 121 13.52 12.63 -3.31
C ASN A 121 12.29 12.05 -2.63
N PHE A 122 11.17 11.93 -3.36
CA PHE A 122 9.95 11.32 -2.83
C PHE A 122 10.17 9.86 -2.39
N LEU A 123 10.83 9.05 -3.22
CA LEU A 123 11.11 7.64 -2.91
C LEU A 123 12.13 7.49 -1.75
N ALA A 124 13.05 8.45 -1.59
CA ALA A 124 13.98 8.46 -0.45
C ALA A 124 13.29 8.73 0.89
N GLU A 125 12.21 9.53 0.89
CA GLU A 125 11.44 9.92 2.07
C GLU A 125 10.41 8.88 2.53
N LEU A 126 10.24 7.77 1.78
CA LEU A 126 9.28 6.72 2.15
C LEU A 126 9.65 6.05 3.47
N GLU A 127 8.68 5.93 4.37
CA GLU A 127 8.85 5.27 5.66
C GLU A 127 8.77 3.74 5.51
N ASN A 128 9.48 3.01 6.36
CA ASN A 128 9.46 1.55 6.32
C ASN A 128 8.25 0.96 7.05
N HIS A 129 7.74 1.66 8.07
CA HIS A 129 6.57 1.29 8.85
C HIS A 129 6.01 2.49 9.60
N TYR A 130 4.78 2.38 10.07
CA TYR A 130 4.15 3.33 10.97
C TYR A 130 3.44 2.59 12.11
N LEU A 131 3.62 3.06 13.34
CA LEU A 131 2.91 2.56 14.52
C LEU A 131 2.12 3.70 15.13
N ASP A 132 0.80 3.56 15.21
CA ASP A 132 -0.06 4.59 15.77
C ASP A 132 -0.19 4.50 17.31
N SER A 133 -0.85 5.49 17.90
CA SER A 133 -1.06 5.56 19.36
C SER A 133 -1.98 4.47 19.92
N LYS A 134 -2.74 3.76 19.06
CA LYS A 134 -3.59 2.62 19.43
C LYS A 134 -2.86 1.28 19.27
N ASN A 135 -1.53 1.31 19.05
CA ASN A 135 -0.69 0.14 18.79
C ASN A 135 -1.12 -0.63 17.52
N ARG A 136 -1.61 0.08 16.49
CA ARG A 136 -1.88 -0.49 15.17
C ARG A 136 -0.66 -0.27 14.29
N LEU A 137 -0.18 -1.34 13.68
CA LEU A 137 1.03 -1.34 12.84
C LEU A 137 0.65 -1.31 11.36
N PHE A 138 1.32 -0.43 10.62
CA PHE A 138 1.19 -0.29 9.16
C PHE A 138 2.56 -0.49 8.53
N LEU A 139 2.65 -1.39 7.58
CA LEU A 139 3.86 -1.67 6.80
C LEU A 139 3.47 -2.33 5.48
N HIS A 140 4.40 -2.38 4.52
CA HIS A 140 4.08 -2.95 3.22
C HIS A 140 3.91 -4.48 3.27
N ALA A 141 4.82 -5.20 3.92
CA ALA A 141 4.85 -6.67 3.84
C ALA A 141 4.78 -7.35 5.22
N GLY A 142 5.79 -7.18 6.06
CA GLY A 142 5.82 -7.86 7.35
C GLY A 142 7.09 -7.55 8.14
N PHE A 143 7.42 -8.41 9.09
CA PHE A 143 8.64 -8.38 9.89
C PHE A 143 8.91 -9.79 10.44
N THR A 144 10.16 -10.12 10.74
CA THR A 144 10.56 -11.47 11.14
C THR A 144 10.90 -11.59 12.62
N ASN A 145 11.27 -10.49 13.27
CA ASN A 145 11.71 -10.52 14.65
C ASN A 145 10.55 -10.82 15.62
N LEU A 146 10.73 -11.82 16.49
CA LEU A 146 9.72 -12.24 17.45
C LEU A 146 9.44 -11.20 18.56
N ARG A 147 10.29 -10.16 18.69
CA ARG A 147 10.13 -9.05 19.65
C ARG A 147 9.55 -7.80 19.00
N GLY A 148 9.19 -7.86 17.72
CA GLY A 148 8.54 -6.78 16.98
C GLY A 148 9.49 -5.88 16.18
N ILE A 149 8.89 -4.85 15.56
CA ILE A 149 9.57 -3.97 14.59
C ILE A 149 10.77 -3.23 15.18
N ALA A 150 10.73 -2.83 16.46
CA ALA A 150 11.84 -2.14 17.11
C ALA A 150 13.12 -3.00 17.23
N HIS A 151 13.01 -4.30 17.01
CA HIS A 151 14.10 -5.27 17.06
C HIS A 151 14.38 -5.92 15.71
N GLU A 152 13.72 -5.48 14.64
CA GLU A 152 14.00 -6.00 13.30
C GLU A 152 15.39 -5.54 12.83
N HIS A 153 16.26 -6.49 12.53
CA HIS A 153 17.63 -6.21 12.13
C HIS A 153 17.77 -5.93 10.64
N PHE A 154 16.84 -6.41 9.85
CA PHE A 154 16.83 -6.30 8.39
C PHE A 154 15.63 -5.46 7.96
N GLU A 155 15.80 -4.15 7.85
CA GLU A 155 14.70 -3.24 7.47
C GLU A 155 13.99 -3.62 6.17
N GLN A 156 14.70 -4.33 5.27
CA GLN A 156 14.11 -4.86 4.05
C GLN A 156 12.93 -5.80 4.33
N MET A 157 12.88 -6.45 5.49
CA MET A 157 11.76 -7.32 5.85
C MET A 157 10.43 -6.55 5.90
N PHE A 158 10.45 -5.28 6.24
CA PHE A 158 9.23 -4.46 6.26
C PHE A 158 8.52 -4.39 4.90
N TYR A 159 9.25 -4.58 3.81
CA TYR A 159 8.69 -4.54 2.46
C TYR A 159 9.00 -5.78 1.59
N TRP A 160 9.62 -6.85 2.14
CA TRP A 160 9.85 -8.10 1.45
C TRP A 160 9.29 -9.34 2.14
N ASP A 161 9.00 -9.29 3.45
CA ASP A 161 8.55 -10.47 4.21
C ASP A 161 7.19 -10.96 3.71
N ARG A 162 7.06 -12.27 3.56
CA ARG A 162 5.77 -12.95 3.28
C ARG A 162 5.32 -13.82 4.44
N THR A 163 6.23 -14.10 5.38
CA THR A 163 5.99 -15.07 6.44
C THR A 163 4.99 -14.59 7.48
N LEU A 164 4.87 -13.28 7.71
CA LEU A 164 3.85 -12.73 8.61
C LEU A 164 2.44 -13.05 8.09
N TRP A 165 2.20 -12.80 6.80
CA TRP A 165 0.91 -13.07 6.17
C TRP A 165 0.61 -14.57 6.10
N GLU A 166 1.60 -15.41 5.76
CA GLU A 166 1.46 -16.88 5.74
C GLU A 166 1.13 -17.43 7.13
N VAL A 167 1.80 -16.95 8.17
CA VAL A 167 1.51 -17.33 9.57
C VAL A 167 0.11 -16.88 9.97
N ALA A 168 -0.30 -15.65 9.62
CA ALA A 168 -1.64 -15.17 9.92
C ALA A 168 -2.73 -16.03 9.28
N GLN A 169 -2.55 -16.47 8.03
CA GLN A 169 -3.49 -17.33 7.30
C GLN A 169 -3.55 -18.75 7.89
N SER A 170 -2.39 -19.32 8.24
CA SER A 170 -2.28 -20.72 8.64
C SER A 170 -2.57 -20.97 10.12
N CYS A 171 -2.55 -19.94 10.95
CA CYS A 171 -2.75 -20.08 12.39
C CYS A 171 -4.22 -20.33 12.74
N ASN A 172 -4.52 -21.53 13.25
CA ASN A 172 -5.83 -21.94 13.74
C ASN A 172 -5.93 -21.95 15.28
N LEU A 173 -4.90 -21.42 15.97
CA LEU A 173 -4.87 -21.36 17.43
C LEU A 173 -5.66 -20.16 17.94
N SER A 174 -6.21 -20.27 19.15
CA SER A 174 -6.77 -19.11 19.85
C SER A 174 -5.66 -18.16 20.29
N PRO A 175 -5.88 -16.82 20.29
CA PRO A 175 -4.91 -15.86 20.84
C PRO A 175 -4.51 -16.12 22.31
N THR A 176 -5.32 -16.88 23.06
CA THR A 176 -5.03 -17.29 24.43
C THR A 176 -4.18 -18.56 24.52
N ASP A 177 -3.97 -19.27 23.42
CA ASP A 177 -3.12 -20.45 23.38
C ASP A 177 -1.65 -20.07 23.65
N PRO A 178 -0.91 -20.80 24.48
CA PRO A 178 0.50 -20.53 24.76
C PRO A 178 1.40 -20.66 23.51
N HIS A 179 0.99 -21.44 22.52
CA HIS A 179 1.70 -21.63 21.25
C HIS A 179 1.27 -20.65 20.14
N PHE A 180 0.32 -19.76 20.41
CA PHE A 180 -0.07 -18.76 19.41
C PHE A 180 1.12 -17.88 19.02
N PRO A 181 1.37 -17.63 17.71
CA PRO A 181 2.55 -16.93 17.23
C PRO A 181 2.71 -15.56 17.86
N ASN A 182 3.89 -15.30 18.48
CA ASN A 182 4.13 -14.07 19.22
C ASN A 182 3.99 -12.82 18.34
N ARG A 183 4.45 -12.87 17.08
CA ARG A 183 4.34 -11.74 16.14
C ARG A 183 2.91 -11.23 15.96
N LEU A 184 1.92 -12.11 16.05
CA LEU A 184 0.50 -11.78 15.91
C LEU A 184 -0.12 -11.17 17.19
N LYS A 185 0.62 -11.20 18.34
CA LYS A 185 0.17 -10.64 19.64
C LYS A 185 0.72 -9.25 19.93
N LEU A 186 1.78 -8.83 19.21
CA LEU A 186 2.54 -7.62 19.56
C LEU A 186 1.78 -6.32 19.27
N TYR A 187 0.87 -6.36 18.33
CA TYR A 187 0.11 -5.20 17.86
C TYR A 187 -1.39 -5.50 17.95
N THR A 188 -2.17 -4.44 18.17
CA THR A 188 -3.63 -4.56 18.20
C THR A 188 -4.17 -4.99 16.85
N GLU A 189 -3.60 -4.44 15.78
CA GLU A 189 -3.92 -4.73 14.39
C GLU A 189 -2.70 -4.46 13.53
N ILE A 190 -2.57 -5.18 12.42
CA ILE A 190 -1.50 -5.00 11.45
C ILE A 190 -2.13 -4.86 10.06
N TYR A 191 -1.75 -3.82 9.32
CA TYR A 191 -2.21 -3.55 7.96
C TYR A 191 -1.06 -3.71 6.98
N ILE A 192 -1.28 -4.51 5.93
CA ILE A 192 -0.27 -4.85 4.92
C ILE A 192 -0.83 -4.79 3.49
N GLY A 193 0.07 -4.81 2.50
CA GLY A 193 -0.15 -5.05 1.07
C GLY A 193 0.66 -6.23 0.55
N HIS A 194 1.42 -6.04 -0.54
CA HIS A 194 2.50 -6.90 -1.05
C HIS A 194 2.09 -8.25 -1.64
N THR A 195 1.22 -8.97 -0.98
CA THR A 195 0.79 -10.31 -1.44
C THR A 195 -0.68 -10.26 -1.81
N PRO A 196 -1.02 -10.23 -3.11
CA PRO A 196 -2.39 -9.98 -3.53
C PRO A 196 -3.38 -11.00 -2.97
N THR A 197 -4.50 -10.52 -2.41
CA THR A 197 -5.60 -11.38 -1.92
C THR A 197 -6.21 -12.22 -3.04
N THR A 198 -6.04 -11.80 -4.29
CA THR A 198 -6.45 -12.58 -5.48
C THR A 198 -5.75 -13.94 -5.59
N ARG A 199 -4.58 -14.12 -4.97
CA ARG A 199 -3.93 -15.44 -4.85
C ARG A 199 -4.71 -16.41 -3.97
N LEU A 200 -5.56 -15.89 -3.08
CA LEU A 200 -6.48 -16.66 -2.24
C LEU A 200 -7.91 -16.69 -2.82
N GLY A 201 -8.08 -16.27 -4.08
CA GLY A 201 -9.37 -16.24 -4.75
C GLY A 201 -10.29 -15.10 -4.32
N SER A 202 -9.78 -14.07 -3.60
CA SER A 202 -10.57 -12.93 -3.16
C SER A 202 -10.17 -11.65 -3.90
N ASP A 203 -11.14 -10.91 -4.39
CA ASP A 203 -10.97 -9.55 -4.93
C ASP A 203 -11.23 -8.46 -3.88
N LYS A 204 -11.32 -8.85 -2.60
CA LYS A 204 -11.59 -7.98 -1.44
C LYS A 204 -10.44 -8.04 -0.44
N PRO A 205 -10.29 -7.02 0.43
CA PRO A 205 -9.41 -7.12 1.58
C PRO A 205 -9.70 -8.37 2.42
N LEU A 206 -8.66 -8.99 2.95
CA LEU A 206 -8.78 -10.16 3.82
C LEU A 206 -8.10 -9.89 5.16
N SER A 207 -8.69 -10.44 6.23
CA SER A 207 -8.14 -10.33 7.58
C SER A 207 -8.04 -11.71 8.23
N PHE A 208 -6.86 -12.04 8.77
CA PHE A 208 -6.58 -13.25 9.53
C PHE A 208 -5.77 -12.90 10.77
N ASN A 209 -6.23 -13.35 11.94
CA ASN A 209 -5.49 -13.25 13.21
C ASN A 209 -4.90 -11.84 13.49
N GLY A 210 -5.69 -10.79 13.26
CA GLY A 210 -5.30 -9.40 13.50
C GLY A 210 -4.47 -8.77 12.36
N VAL A 211 -4.13 -9.50 11.30
CA VAL A 211 -3.45 -8.99 10.10
C VAL A 211 -4.47 -8.77 8.99
N THR A 212 -4.57 -7.55 8.49
CA THR A 212 -5.44 -7.16 7.37
C THR A 212 -4.60 -6.82 6.14
N ASN A 213 -4.84 -7.54 5.05
CA ASN A 213 -4.20 -7.30 3.76
C ASN A 213 -5.15 -6.55 2.83
N VAL A 214 -4.69 -5.40 2.32
CA VAL A 214 -5.46 -4.47 1.48
C VAL A 214 -5.01 -4.50 0.01
N ASP A 215 -3.96 -5.25 -0.34
CA ASP A 215 -3.57 -5.48 -1.73
C ASP A 215 -4.56 -6.43 -2.40
N THR A 216 -5.41 -5.88 -3.25
CA THR A 216 -6.42 -6.62 -4.02
C THR A 216 -6.03 -6.85 -5.47
N GLY A 217 -4.72 -6.87 -5.75
CA GLY A 217 -4.14 -7.32 -7.01
C GLY A 217 -4.08 -6.27 -8.11
N ALA A 218 -3.92 -4.99 -7.75
CA ALA A 218 -3.85 -3.90 -8.73
C ALA A 218 -2.75 -4.07 -9.79
N ALA A 219 -1.61 -4.69 -9.44
CA ALA A 219 -0.54 -5.01 -10.38
C ALA A 219 -0.96 -5.96 -11.51
N PHE A 220 -2.06 -6.69 -11.33
CA PHE A 220 -2.56 -7.75 -12.21
C PHE A 220 -3.96 -7.42 -12.73
N LYS A 221 -4.91 -8.33 -12.54
CA LYS A 221 -6.31 -8.17 -12.96
C LYS A 221 -7.23 -7.66 -11.86
N GLY A 222 -6.65 -7.27 -10.73
CA GLY A 222 -7.39 -6.81 -9.57
C GLY A 222 -7.66 -5.30 -9.57
N ARG A 223 -7.81 -4.75 -8.36
CA ARG A 223 -8.28 -3.39 -8.09
C ARG A 223 -7.36 -2.70 -7.09
N ILE A 224 -7.38 -1.37 -7.06
CA ILE A 224 -6.86 -0.62 -5.92
C ILE A 224 -7.96 -0.53 -4.87
N THR A 225 -7.60 -0.77 -3.63
CA THR A 225 -8.53 -0.70 -2.48
C THR A 225 -8.11 0.40 -1.51
N ILE A 226 -9.10 1.16 -1.04
CA ILE A 226 -9.01 2.04 0.13
C ILE A 226 -9.92 1.46 1.19
N MET A 227 -9.45 1.35 2.44
CA MET A 227 -10.24 0.85 3.57
C MET A 227 -10.18 1.83 4.74
N ASP A 228 -11.33 2.12 5.33
CA ASP A 228 -11.42 2.77 6.63
C ASP A 228 -11.09 1.74 7.72
N ILE A 229 -10.07 2.02 8.53
CA ILE A 229 -9.57 1.04 9.50
C ILE A 229 -10.46 0.93 10.76
N ASP A 230 -11.30 1.93 11.03
CA ASP A 230 -12.18 1.92 12.20
C ASP A 230 -13.55 1.28 11.86
N THR A 231 -14.14 1.56 10.68
CA THR A 231 -15.43 0.98 10.26
C THR A 231 -15.29 -0.33 9.49
N ARG A 232 -14.14 -0.56 8.87
CA ARG A 232 -13.86 -1.66 7.92
C ARG A 232 -14.60 -1.52 6.59
N ASP A 233 -15.25 -0.40 6.33
CA ASP A 233 -15.76 -0.07 5.01
C ASP A 233 -14.61 0.08 4.03
N TYR A 234 -14.82 -0.33 2.77
CA TYR A 234 -13.80 -0.19 1.76
C TYR A 234 -14.39 0.20 0.41
N TRP A 235 -13.59 0.89 -0.36
CA TRP A 235 -13.88 1.32 -1.72
C TRP A 235 -12.82 0.73 -2.66
N GLN A 236 -13.25 0.41 -3.87
CA GLN A 236 -12.35 -0.15 -4.88
C GLN A 236 -12.48 0.60 -6.20
N SER A 237 -11.38 0.66 -6.93
CA SER A 237 -11.40 1.06 -8.34
C SER A 237 -12.13 0.02 -9.20
N ASP A 238 -12.39 0.32 -10.45
CA ASP A 238 -12.62 -0.72 -11.45
C ASP A 238 -11.37 -1.61 -11.56
N PRO A 239 -11.47 -2.83 -12.11
CA PRO A 239 -10.29 -3.64 -12.37
C PRO A 239 -9.28 -2.85 -13.20
N VAL A 240 -8.02 -2.76 -12.72
CA VAL A 240 -7.03 -1.84 -13.28
C VAL A 240 -6.81 -2.08 -14.77
N TYR A 241 -6.78 -3.33 -15.21
CA TYR A 241 -6.64 -3.67 -16.64
C TYR A 241 -7.72 -3.06 -17.55
N THR A 242 -8.90 -2.73 -17.03
CA THR A 242 -9.96 -2.09 -17.82
C THR A 242 -9.70 -0.60 -18.06
N LEU A 243 -8.87 0.01 -17.24
CA LEU A 243 -8.43 1.40 -17.37
C LEU A 243 -7.17 1.52 -18.24
N TYR A 244 -6.52 0.39 -18.53
CA TYR A 244 -5.30 0.25 -19.35
C TYR A 244 -5.48 -0.86 -20.39
N PRO A 245 -6.43 -0.73 -21.36
CA PRO A 245 -6.84 -1.83 -22.23
C PRO A 245 -5.72 -2.34 -23.16
N ASP A 246 -4.74 -1.53 -23.44
CA ASP A 246 -3.61 -1.87 -24.33
C ASP A 246 -2.39 -2.43 -23.55
N GLU A 247 -2.54 -2.64 -22.24
CA GLU A 247 -1.48 -3.10 -21.34
C GLU A 247 -1.86 -4.39 -20.63
N GLN A 248 -0.86 -5.12 -20.16
CA GLN A 248 -1.07 -6.38 -19.44
C GLN A 248 -0.75 -6.29 -17.94
N GLY A 249 -0.18 -5.16 -17.48
CA GLY A 249 0.32 -5.04 -16.14
C GLY A 249 1.42 -6.08 -15.87
N ARG A 250 1.38 -6.70 -14.68
CA ARG A 250 2.27 -7.82 -14.33
C ARG A 250 1.75 -9.19 -14.77
N ASN A 251 0.69 -9.24 -15.57
CA ASN A 251 0.18 -10.50 -16.14
C ASN A 251 1.13 -10.92 -17.27
N ILE A 252 1.92 -11.94 -17.03
CA ILE A 252 2.80 -12.60 -18.00
C ILE A 252 2.26 -14.00 -18.25
#